data_4b1b6145a88ef0562bdeec838e6d41da
#
_entry.id   4b1b6145a88ef0562bdeec838e6d41da
#
_cell.length_a   1.000
_cell.length_b   1.000
_cell.length_c   1.000
_cell.angle_alpha   90.00
_cell.angle_beta   90.00
_cell.angle_gamma   90.00
#
_symmetry.space_group_name_H-M   'P 1'
#
loop_
_entity.id
_entity.type
_entity.pdbx_description
1 polymer ?
#
loop_
_entity_poly.entity_id
_entity_poly.type
_entity_poly.pdbx_seq_one_letter_code
_entity_poly.pdbx_strand_id
1 'polypeptide(L)'
;MNRKLEINWIESESLDDKKLADDPEKYSEAWDVLKNADGILVPGGFGIRGIEGKIKAAEYARINKIPYLGVCLGLQIATIEFCRNVLGMENANSTEFDENTPQPAVVFMPEISKTHMGGTMRLGTKPTPFLVEDCKIKRLYGNKTYVDERHRHRYEVNPELIEQIESAGLIYVGKDETGQRCEIMELNDHPYYVGTQYHPEFKSRPGKPSPPFLGLLMAAAGKEI
;
A
#
# COMPACT_ATOMS: atom_id res chain seq x y z
N MET A 1 -22.84 -7.36 6.45
CA MET A 1 -22.17 -7.47 7.78
C MET A 1 -23.02 -6.71 8.78
N ASN A 2 -23.32 -7.29 9.94
CA ASN A 2 -24.09 -6.59 10.99
C ASN A 2 -23.09 -5.94 11.98
N ARG A 3 -22.28 -4.99 11.50
CA ARG A 3 -21.24 -4.27 12.24
C ARG A 3 -21.32 -2.79 11.89
N LYS A 4 -21.04 -1.93 12.87
CA LYS A 4 -20.86 -0.49 12.67
C LYS A 4 -19.38 -0.23 12.37
N LEU A 5 -19.08 0.53 11.33
CA LEU A 5 -17.76 1.03 11.06
C LEU A 5 -17.50 2.28 11.92
N GLU A 6 -16.41 2.28 12.66
CA GLU A 6 -15.84 3.45 13.31
C GLU A 6 -14.50 3.77 12.67
N ILE A 7 -14.31 5.03 12.29
CA ILE A 7 -13.08 5.48 11.63
C ILE A 7 -12.34 6.40 12.60
N ASN A 8 -11.13 5.99 12.95
CA ASN A 8 -10.21 6.79 13.74
C ASN A 8 -9.13 7.36 12.83
N TRP A 9 -8.96 8.68 12.83
CA TRP A 9 -7.96 9.37 12.03
C TRP A 9 -6.70 9.57 12.87
N ILE A 10 -5.57 9.07 12.37
CA ILE A 10 -4.26 9.22 13.00
C ILE A 10 -3.39 10.09 12.11
N GLU A 11 -2.84 11.15 12.64
CA GLU A 11 -1.76 11.89 11.98
C GLU A 11 -0.50 11.03 11.96
N SER A 12 -0.05 10.62 10.78
CA SER A 12 1.07 9.68 10.65
C SER A 12 2.37 10.17 11.30
N GLU A 13 2.60 11.49 11.36
CA GLU A 13 3.75 12.06 12.08
C GLU A 13 3.74 11.71 13.57
N SER A 14 2.56 11.46 14.16
CA SER A 14 2.44 11.09 15.57
C SER A 14 2.87 9.65 15.86
N LEU A 15 3.08 8.82 14.84
CA LEU A 15 3.62 7.46 14.97
C LEU A 15 5.15 7.40 14.79
N ASP A 16 5.79 8.50 14.41
CA ASP A 16 7.25 8.58 14.24
C ASP A 16 7.95 8.71 15.61
N ASP A 17 9.08 8.01 15.81
CA ASP A 17 9.86 8.09 17.06
C ASP A 17 10.36 9.50 17.39
N LYS A 18 10.53 10.33 16.38
CA LYS A 18 10.83 11.77 16.60
C LYS A 18 9.74 12.43 17.42
N LYS A 19 8.48 12.01 17.21
CA LYS A 19 7.35 12.55 17.98
C LYS A 19 7.37 12.11 19.43
N LEU A 20 7.91 10.93 19.73
CA LEU A 20 8.11 10.48 21.12
C LEU A 20 9.01 11.44 21.91
N ALA A 21 10.02 12.02 21.28
CA ALA A 21 10.90 12.99 21.95
C ALA A 21 10.24 14.37 22.11
N ASP A 22 9.44 14.80 21.13
CA ASP A 22 8.85 16.14 21.09
C ASP A 22 7.52 16.24 21.86
N ASP A 23 6.70 15.19 21.82
CA ASP A 23 5.33 15.16 22.36
C ASP A 23 4.94 13.71 22.67
N PRO A 24 5.42 13.17 23.82
CA PRO A 24 5.21 11.78 24.22
C PRO A 24 3.74 11.41 24.40
N GLU A 25 2.92 12.37 24.83
CA GLU A 25 1.48 12.15 25.04
C GLU A 25 0.78 11.89 23.71
N LYS A 26 0.96 12.78 22.73
CA LYS A 26 0.39 12.62 21.40
C LYS A 26 0.89 11.36 20.69
N TYR A 27 2.17 11.00 20.88
CA TYR A 27 2.74 9.75 20.38
C TYR A 27 2.01 8.53 21.00
N SER A 28 1.87 8.50 22.33
CA SER A 28 1.20 7.41 23.03
C SER A 28 -0.27 7.26 22.60
N GLU A 29 -1.01 8.36 22.54
CA GLU A 29 -2.39 8.37 22.08
C GLU A 29 -2.55 7.81 20.66
N ALA A 30 -1.68 8.23 19.73
CA ALA A 30 -1.72 7.75 18.36
C ALA A 30 -1.45 6.25 18.25
N TRP A 31 -0.47 5.75 19.01
CA TRP A 31 -0.17 4.32 19.08
C TRP A 31 -1.26 3.51 19.77
N ASP A 32 -1.90 4.04 20.79
CA ASP A 32 -3.02 3.38 21.45
C ASP A 32 -4.21 3.22 20.49
N VAL A 33 -4.51 4.25 19.71
CA VAL A 33 -5.55 4.17 18.66
C VAL A 33 -5.17 3.12 17.60
N LEU A 34 -3.91 3.12 17.13
CA LEU A 34 -3.45 2.18 16.11
C LEU A 34 -3.52 0.72 16.61
N LYS A 35 -3.06 0.47 17.83
CA LYS A 35 -3.01 -0.88 18.44
C LYS A 35 -4.38 -1.48 18.70
N ASN A 36 -5.40 -0.63 18.90
CA ASN A 36 -6.78 -1.06 19.13
C ASN A 36 -7.62 -1.12 17.83
N ALA A 37 -7.03 -0.86 16.68
CA ALA A 37 -7.74 -0.92 15.40
C ALA A 37 -7.88 -2.36 14.89
N ASP A 38 -9.07 -2.72 14.41
CA ASP A 38 -9.33 -4.01 13.75
C ASP A 38 -8.77 -4.06 12.32
N GLY A 39 -8.38 -2.93 11.75
CA GLY A 39 -7.79 -2.81 10.42
C GLY A 39 -7.16 -1.44 10.18
N ILE A 40 -6.17 -1.38 9.33
CA ILE A 40 -5.37 -0.18 9.04
C ILE A 40 -5.46 0.15 7.56
N LEU A 41 -5.79 1.40 7.25
CA LEU A 41 -5.78 1.95 5.90
C LEU A 41 -4.71 3.04 5.80
N VAL A 42 -3.74 2.86 4.89
CA VAL A 42 -2.81 3.92 4.50
C VAL A 42 -3.22 4.45 3.13
N PRO A 43 -3.76 5.67 3.06
CA PRO A 43 -4.28 6.24 1.82
C PRO A 43 -3.18 6.70 0.87
N GLY A 44 -3.59 7.05 -0.34
CA GLY A 44 -2.75 7.74 -1.31
C GLY A 44 -2.33 9.13 -0.82
N GLY A 45 -1.21 9.61 -1.34
CA GLY A 45 -0.67 10.92 -1.02
C GLY A 45 0.58 11.22 -1.83
N PHE A 46 1.13 12.41 -1.62
CA PHE A 46 2.37 12.89 -2.22
C PHE A 46 3.25 13.57 -1.16
N GLY A 47 4.54 13.60 -1.41
CA GLY A 47 5.51 14.28 -0.55
C GLY A 47 5.92 13.46 0.67
N ILE A 48 6.77 14.09 1.49
CA ILE A 48 7.55 13.42 2.55
C ILE A 48 6.86 13.41 3.93
N ARG A 49 5.71 14.05 4.06
CA ARG A 49 5.06 14.24 5.36
C ARG A 49 4.60 12.92 5.98
N GLY A 50 5.07 12.61 7.18
CA GLY A 50 4.65 11.46 7.99
C GLY A 50 4.97 10.10 7.36
N ILE A 51 5.99 10.01 6.50
CA ILE A 51 6.37 8.77 5.82
C ILE A 51 6.82 7.71 6.82
N GLU A 52 7.70 8.06 7.76
CA GLU A 52 8.20 7.09 8.74
C GLU A 52 7.08 6.54 9.64
N GLY A 53 6.14 7.36 10.06
CA GLY A 53 4.98 6.89 10.82
C GLY A 53 4.05 5.97 10.01
N LYS A 54 3.91 6.20 8.69
CA LYS A 54 3.18 5.28 7.81
C LYS A 54 3.91 3.95 7.65
N ILE A 55 5.24 3.96 7.55
CA ILE A 55 6.08 2.76 7.50
C ILE A 55 5.90 1.95 8.79
N LYS A 56 5.92 2.60 9.96
CA LYS A 56 5.67 1.94 11.25
C LYS A 56 4.26 1.36 11.36
N ALA A 57 3.25 2.02 10.83
CA ALA A 57 1.90 1.49 10.79
C ALA A 57 1.80 0.23 9.90
N ALA A 58 2.49 0.22 8.76
CA ALA A 58 2.57 -0.93 7.86
C ALA A 58 3.33 -2.10 8.51
N GLU A 59 4.45 -1.83 9.21
CA GLU A 59 5.20 -2.81 9.99
C GLU A 59 4.34 -3.43 11.09
N TYR A 60 3.67 -2.58 11.87
CA TYR A 60 2.78 -3.04 12.94
C TYR A 60 1.68 -3.96 12.39
N ALA A 61 1.04 -3.57 11.30
CA ALA A 61 0.03 -4.39 10.64
C ALA A 61 0.60 -5.76 10.20
N ARG A 62 1.76 -5.78 9.57
CA ARG A 62 2.40 -7.00 9.07
C ARG A 62 2.76 -7.96 10.20
N ILE A 63 3.44 -7.46 11.24
CA ILE A 63 3.94 -8.28 12.36
C ILE A 63 2.77 -8.83 13.19
N ASN A 64 1.77 -8.01 13.47
CA ASN A 64 0.65 -8.36 14.35
C ASN A 64 -0.55 -8.96 13.61
N LYS A 65 -0.40 -9.21 12.30
CA LYS A 65 -1.47 -9.80 11.45
C LYS A 65 -2.75 -8.96 11.46
N ILE A 66 -2.64 -7.63 11.62
CA ILE A 66 -3.77 -6.70 11.53
C ILE A 66 -4.09 -6.44 10.06
N PRO A 67 -5.34 -6.59 9.61
CA PRO A 67 -5.73 -6.28 8.25
C PRO A 67 -5.23 -4.90 7.77
N TYR A 68 -4.56 -4.88 6.62
CA TYR A 68 -3.93 -3.70 6.05
C TYR A 68 -4.38 -3.48 4.60
N LEU A 69 -4.69 -2.24 4.27
CA LEU A 69 -4.87 -1.80 2.88
C LEU A 69 -4.02 -0.56 2.63
N GLY A 70 -3.07 -0.67 1.71
CA GLY A 70 -2.28 0.45 1.21
C GLY A 70 -2.77 0.91 -0.17
N VAL A 71 -3.18 2.17 -0.31
CA VAL A 71 -3.62 2.74 -1.59
C VAL A 71 -2.55 3.67 -2.14
N CYS A 72 -2.12 3.47 -3.39
CA CYS A 72 -1.13 4.29 -4.10
C CYS A 72 0.16 4.45 -3.28
N LEU A 73 0.36 5.58 -2.59
CA LEU A 73 1.45 5.76 -1.64
C LEU A 73 1.49 4.65 -0.58
N GLY A 74 0.33 4.16 -0.12
CA GLY A 74 0.26 3.09 0.88
C GLY A 74 0.85 1.75 0.40
N LEU A 75 0.72 1.40 -0.89
CA LEU A 75 1.44 0.25 -1.48
C LEU A 75 2.96 0.48 -1.43
N GLN A 76 3.41 1.68 -1.82
CA GLN A 76 4.83 2.03 -1.84
C GLN A 76 5.44 2.02 -0.42
N ILE A 77 4.71 2.53 0.56
CA ILE A 77 5.07 2.48 1.99
C ILE A 77 5.26 1.04 2.47
N ALA A 78 4.32 0.15 2.16
CA ALA A 78 4.42 -1.25 2.54
C ALA A 78 5.58 -1.96 1.83
N THR A 79 5.89 -1.61 0.58
CA THR A 79 7.07 -2.10 -0.14
C THR A 79 8.37 -1.64 0.53
N ILE A 80 8.48 -0.35 0.90
CA ILE A 80 9.66 0.20 1.60
C ILE A 80 9.83 -0.49 2.95
N GLU A 81 8.75 -0.61 3.72
CA GLU A 81 8.75 -1.32 5.00
C GLU A 81 9.29 -2.74 4.85
N PHE A 82 8.76 -3.49 3.88
CA PHE A 82 9.15 -4.86 3.62
C PHE A 82 10.62 -4.98 3.22
N CYS A 83 11.11 -4.08 2.38
CA CYS A 83 12.52 -4.01 2.01
C CYS A 83 13.41 -3.74 3.24
N ARG A 84 13.02 -2.81 4.12
CA ARG A 84 13.80 -2.48 5.33
C ARG A 84 13.84 -3.65 6.32
N ASN A 85 12.70 -4.18 6.67
CA ASN A 85 12.53 -5.04 7.84
C ASN A 85 12.53 -6.54 7.52
N VAL A 86 12.28 -6.93 6.28
CA VAL A 86 12.30 -8.33 5.85
C VAL A 86 13.53 -8.64 5.01
N LEU A 87 13.91 -7.75 4.08
CA LEU A 87 15.08 -7.94 3.23
C LEU A 87 16.38 -7.39 3.82
N GLY A 88 16.32 -6.69 4.97
CA GLY A 88 17.51 -6.11 5.61
C GLY A 88 18.10 -4.91 4.86
N MET A 89 17.33 -4.26 3.99
CA MET A 89 17.74 -3.07 3.25
C MET A 89 17.46 -1.81 4.11
N GLU A 90 18.24 -1.59 5.14
CA GLU A 90 17.97 -0.56 6.18
C GLU A 90 17.71 0.85 5.62
N ASN A 91 18.32 1.18 4.49
CA ASN A 91 18.17 2.48 3.83
C ASN A 91 17.17 2.46 2.67
N ALA A 92 16.35 1.40 2.54
CA ALA A 92 15.35 1.34 1.49
C ALA A 92 14.39 2.55 1.57
N ASN A 93 14.20 3.21 0.43
CA ASN A 93 13.41 4.43 0.36
C ASN A 93 12.81 4.64 -1.02
N SER A 94 12.04 5.69 -1.18
CA SER A 94 11.58 6.18 -2.47
C SER A 94 12.48 7.31 -2.96
N THR A 95 12.78 7.34 -4.26
CA THR A 95 13.43 8.50 -4.90
C THR A 95 12.54 9.75 -4.95
N GLU A 96 11.27 9.65 -4.55
CA GLU A 96 10.40 10.80 -4.26
C GLU A 96 10.79 11.49 -2.95
N PHE A 97 11.22 10.73 -1.95
CA PHE A 97 11.49 11.22 -0.60
C PHE A 97 12.97 11.59 -0.41
N ASP A 98 13.84 10.82 -1.05
CA ASP A 98 15.29 11.04 -1.10
C ASP A 98 15.82 10.61 -2.48
N GLU A 99 16.13 11.59 -3.32
CA GLU A 99 16.66 11.36 -4.68
C GLU A 99 17.99 10.61 -4.68
N ASN A 100 18.75 10.67 -3.58
CA ASN A 100 20.08 10.08 -3.42
C ASN A 100 20.07 8.79 -2.59
N THR A 101 18.91 8.22 -2.31
CA THR A 101 18.83 6.98 -1.51
C THR A 101 19.70 5.89 -2.12
N PRO A 102 20.58 5.23 -1.31
CA PRO A 102 21.45 4.18 -1.81
C PRO A 102 20.70 2.88 -2.15
N GLN A 103 19.47 2.75 -1.67
CA GLN A 103 18.63 1.56 -1.82
C GLN A 103 17.22 1.95 -2.27
N PRO A 104 17.04 2.34 -3.56
CA PRO A 104 15.78 2.81 -4.07
C PRO A 104 14.78 1.64 -4.23
N ALA A 105 13.87 1.48 -3.28
CA ALA A 105 12.78 0.50 -3.34
C ALA A 105 11.62 0.96 -4.22
N VAL A 106 11.43 2.28 -4.31
CA VAL A 106 10.44 2.94 -5.15
C VAL A 106 11.15 4.00 -6.00
N VAL A 107 10.91 3.97 -7.30
CA VAL A 107 11.63 4.78 -8.29
C VAL A 107 10.68 5.58 -9.18
N PHE A 108 11.22 6.64 -9.78
CA PHE A 108 10.49 7.42 -10.78
C PHE A 108 10.36 6.61 -12.08
N MET A 109 9.13 6.29 -12.47
CA MET A 109 8.80 5.57 -13.71
C MET A 109 7.80 6.36 -14.55
N PRO A 110 8.24 7.36 -15.31
CA PRO A 110 7.34 8.16 -16.14
C PRO A 110 6.72 7.33 -17.28
N GLU A 111 5.44 7.55 -17.55
CA GLU A 111 4.77 6.91 -18.68
C GLU A 111 5.19 7.52 -20.02
N ILE A 112 5.58 8.80 -20.02
CA ILE A 112 6.01 9.57 -21.21
C ILE A 112 7.24 10.40 -20.85
N SER A 113 8.12 10.60 -21.83
CA SER A 113 9.40 11.34 -21.79
C SER A 113 9.59 12.34 -20.62
N LYS A 114 10.77 12.30 -19.98
CA LYS A 114 11.22 13.27 -18.96
C LYS A 114 11.14 14.75 -19.37
N THR A 115 10.97 15.04 -20.66
CA THR A 115 10.91 16.40 -21.19
C THR A 115 9.52 17.03 -21.19
N HIS A 116 8.47 16.26 -20.92
CA HIS A 116 7.09 16.76 -20.86
C HIS A 116 6.53 16.56 -19.45
N MET A 117 6.83 17.48 -18.53
CA MET A 117 6.46 17.42 -17.10
C MET A 117 4.96 17.19 -16.86
N GLY A 118 4.08 17.65 -17.73
CA GLY A 118 2.64 17.39 -17.65
C GLY A 118 2.22 15.96 -18.02
N GLY A 119 3.05 15.24 -18.78
CA GLY A 119 2.77 13.89 -19.28
C GLY A 119 3.52 12.75 -18.58
N THR A 120 4.24 13.02 -17.47
CA THR A 120 5.05 12.01 -16.78
C THR A 120 4.28 11.17 -15.78
N MET A 121 3.07 11.62 -15.42
CA MET A 121 2.23 10.92 -14.45
C MET A 121 1.42 9.83 -15.16
N ARG A 122 1.40 8.62 -14.59
CA ARG A 122 0.46 7.59 -14.99
C ARG A 122 -0.93 8.00 -14.54
N LEU A 123 -1.79 8.32 -15.49
CA LEU A 123 -3.12 8.90 -15.27
C LEU A 123 -4.23 8.10 -15.94
N GLY A 124 -5.41 8.18 -15.32
CA GLY A 124 -6.65 7.66 -15.87
C GLY A 124 -6.83 6.16 -15.63
N THR A 125 -7.82 5.61 -16.30
CA THR A 125 -8.17 4.19 -16.18
C THR A 125 -7.19 3.36 -16.99
N LYS A 126 -6.60 2.35 -16.34
CA LYS A 126 -5.67 1.39 -16.95
C LYS A 126 -6.08 -0.03 -16.56
N PRO A 127 -5.89 -1.01 -17.44
CA PRO A 127 -6.09 -2.41 -17.12
C PRO A 127 -4.96 -2.94 -16.24
N THR A 128 -5.32 -3.74 -15.24
CA THR A 128 -4.41 -4.48 -14.38
C THR A 128 -4.74 -5.97 -14.49
N PRO A 129 -4.00 -6.75 -15.28
CA PRO A 129 -4.09 -8.20 -15.31
C PRO A 129 -3.74 -8.82 -13.95
N PHE A 130 -4.50 -9.86 -13.55
CA PHE A 130 -4.11 -10.71 -12.43
C PHE A 130 -3.16 -11.81 -12.92
N LEU A 131 -2.01 -11.92 -12.27
CA LEU A 131 -0.97 -12.90 -12.60
C LEU A 131 -1.04 -14.17 -11.75
N VAL A 132 -1.75 -14.10 -10.62
CA VAL A 132 -1.93 -15.21 -9.68
C VAL A 132 -3.39 -15.63 -9.68
N GLU A 133 -3.62 -16.93 -9.94
CA GLU A 133 -4.99 -17.46 -10.05
C GLU A 133 -5.72 -17.46 -8.71
N ASP A 134 -5.05 -17.89 -7.64
CA ASP A 134 -5.63 -17.95 -6.31
C ASP A 134 -5.04 -16.87 -5.40
N CYS A 135 -5.63 -15.68 -5.43
CA CYS A 135 -5.31 -14.59 -4.52
C CYS A 135 -6.58 -13.89 -4.00
N LYS A 136 -6.50 -13.33 -2.79
CA LYS A 136 -7.66 -12.73 -2.10
C LYS A 136 -8.31 -11.62 -2.92
N ILE A 137 -7.48 -10.73 -3.47
CA ILE A 137 -8.00 -9.58 -4.22
C ILE A 137 -8.70 -10.02 -5.52
N LYS A 138 -8.22 -11.05 -6.22
CA LYS A 138 -8.87 -11.58 -7.41
C LYS A 138 -10.25 -12.16 -7.06
N ARG A 139 -10.35 -12.92 -5.95
CA ARG A 139 -11.64 -13.43 -5.46
C ARG A 139 -12.62 -12.29 -5.16
N LEU A 140 -12.17 -11.23 -4.51
CA LEU A 140 -12.99 -10.04 -4.22
C LEU A 140 -13.47 -9.32 -5.49
N TYR A 141 -12.71 -9.35 -6.56
CA TYR A 141 -13.11 -8.84 -7.88
C TYR A 141 -13.94 -9.85 -8.70
N GLY A 142 -14.37 -10.95 -8.08
CA GLY A 142 -15.23 -11.98 -8.71
C GLY A 142 -14.48 -12.84 -9.72
N ASN A 143 -13.22 -13.15 -9.45
CA ASN A 143 -12.32 -13.98 -10.26
C ASN A 143 -12.15 -13.50 -11.71
N LYS A 144 -12.17 -12.19 -11.90
CA LYS A 144 -11.87 -11.59 -13.20
C LYS A 144 -10.41 -11.82 -13.58
N THR A 145 -10.13 -11.84 -14.88
CA THR A 145 -8.76 -11.95 -15.40
C THR A 145 -7.99 -10.63 -15.30
N TYR A 146 -8.69 -9.52 -15.34
CA TYR A 146 -8.13 -8.18 -15.17
C TYR A 146 -9.15 -7.23 -14.56
N VAL A 147 -8.69 -6.08 -14.08
CA VAL A 147 -9.53 -4.97 -13.63
C VAL A 147 -9.07 -3.67 -14.25
N ASP A 148 -10.03 -2.80 -14.54
CA ASP A 148 -9.76 -1.43 -14.98
C ASP A 148 -9.86 -0.51 -13.79
N GLU A 149 -8.77 0.15 -13.39
CA GLU A 149 -8.76 1.05 -12.24
C GLU A 149 -8.05 2.36 -12.56
N ARG A 150 -8.31 3.41 -11.77
CA ARG A 150 -7.75 4.74 -12.02
C ARG A 150 -6.42 4.92 -11.33
N HIS A 151 -5.44 5.40 -12.09
CA HIS A 151 -4.08 5.70 -11.65
C HIS A 151 -3.85 7.21 -11.55
N ARG A 152 -2.99 7.59 -10.60
CA ARG A 152 -2.47 8.96 -10.43
C ARG A 152 -1.15 8.93 -9.67
N HIS A 153 -0.08 8.49 -10.32
CA HIS A 153 1.23 8.38 -9.70
C HIS A 153 2.37 8.55 -10.71
N ARG A 154 3.58 8.81 -10.22
CA ARG A 154 4.82 8.90 -11.00
C ARG A 154 5.87 7.91 -10.53
N TYR A 155 5.76 7.49 -9.26
CA TYR A 155 6.69 6.59 -8.61
C TYR A 155 6.05 5.22 -8.49
N GLU A 156 6.88 4.20 -8.63
CA GLU A 156 6.46 2.81 -8.64
C GLU A 156 7.54 1.93 -8.02
N VAL A 157 7.19 0.70 -7.67
CA VAL A 157 8.14 -0.29 -7.16
C VAL A 157 9.30 -0.45 -8.15
N ASN A 158 10.53 -0.46 -7.62
CA ASN A 158 11.72 -0.67 -8.44
C ASN A 158 11.70 -2.08 -9.08
N PRO A 159 11.66 -2.19 -10.42
CA PRO A 159 11.61 -3.48 -11.11
C PRO A 159 12.76 -4.42 -10.76
N GLU A 160 13.94 -3.88 -10.42
CA GLU A 160 15.13 -4.65 -10.07
C GLU A 160 14.98 -5.42 -8.74
N LEU A 161 14.05 -5.02 -7.87
CA LEU A 161 13.82 -5.65 -6.57
C LEU A 161 12.64 -6.62 -6.56
N ILE A 162 11.83 -6.67 -7.62
CA ILE A 162 10.58 -7.46 -7.66
C ILE A 162 10.84 -8.93 -7.30
N GLU A 163 11.82 -9.56 -7.94
CA GLU A 163 12.13 -10.98 -7.72
C GLU A 163 12.54 -11.24 -6.26
N GLN A 164 13.36 -10.37 -5.68
CA GLN A 164 13.80 -10.48 -4.28
C GLN A 164 12.64 -10.30 -3.32
N ILE A 165 11.76 -9.34 -3.55
CA ILE A 165 10.58 -9.06 -2.73
C ILE A 165 9.60 -10.24 -2.80
N GLU A 166 9.30 -10.74 -4.01
CA GLU A 166 8.38 -11.87 -4.21
C GLU A 166 8.92 -13.16 -3.60
N SER A 167 10.22 -13.40 -3.70
CA SER A 167 10.88 -14.57 -3.07
C SER A 167 10.79 -14.55 -1.54
N ALA A 168 10.66 -13.38 -0.93
CA ALA A 168 10.48 -13.22 0.51
C ALA A 168 9.01 -13.24 0.96
N GLY A 169 8.06 -13.37 0.02
CA GLY A 169 6.64 -13.62 0.31
C GLY A 169 5.67 -12.46 0.09
N LEU A 170 6.13 -11.26 -0.26
CA LEU A 170 5.27 -10.18 -0.70
C LEU A 170 5.08 -10.26 -2.22
N ILE A 171 3.95 -10.76 -2.67
CA ILE A 171 3.72 -11.11 -4.08
C ILE A 171 2.99 -9.98 -4.80
N TYR A 172 3.46 -9.61 -5.98
CA TYR A 172 2.75 -8.69 -6.88
C TYR A 172 1.79 -9.47 -7.77
N VAL A 173 0.58 -9.67 -7.27
CA VAL A 173 -0.48 -10.47 -7.89
C VAL A 173 -1.13 -9.80 -9.09
N GLY A 174 -0.94 -8.49 -9.28
CA GLY A 174 -1.38 -7.73 -10.44
C GLY A 174 -0.27 -6.79 -10.90
N LYS A 175 0.03 -6.83 -12.20
CA LYS A 175 1.00 -5.96 -12.87
C LYS A 175 0.35 -5.35 -14.12
N ASP A 176 0.97 -4.35 -14.70
CA ASP A 176 0.52 -3.81 -15.99
C ASP A 176 0.75 -4.80 -17.14
N GLU A 177 0.31 -4.45 -18.33
CA GLU A 177 0.45 -5.29 -19.52
C GLU A 177 1.91 -5.57 -19.91
N THR A 178 2.85 -4.76 -19.45
CA THR A 178 4.30 -4.97 -19.68
C THR A 178 4.94 -5.90 -18.66
N GLY A 179 4.27 -6.16 -17.54
CA GLY A 179 4.79 -6.93 -16.40
C GLY A 179 5.84 -6.20 -15.56
N GLN A 180 6.12 -4.93 -15.88
CA GLN A 180 7.15 -4.14 -15.17
C GLN A 180 6.59 -3.30 -14.02
N ARG A 181 5.30 -2.94 -14.08
CA ARG A 181 4.66 -2.07 -13.08
C ARG A 181 3.82 -2.89 -12.13
N CYS A 182 4.19 -2.85 -10.86
CA CYS A 182 3.49 -3.55 -9.79
C CYS A 182 2.25 -2.76 -9.36
N GLU A 183 1.07 -3.29 -9.63
CA GLU A 183 -0.19 -2.58 -9.44
C GLU A 183 -1.03 -3.12 -8.29
N ILE A 184 -0.84 -4.39 -7.92
CA ILE A 184 -1.49 -5.02 -6.76
C ILE A 184 -0.48 -5.91 -6.06
N MET A 185 -0.36 -5.77 -4.73
CA MET A 185 0.42 -6.68 -3.91
C MET A 185 -0.43 -7.40 -2.87
N GLU A 186 -0.04 -8.61 -2.51
CA GLU A 186 -0.54 -9.37 -1.36
C GLU A 186 0.61 -10.00 -0.58
N LEU A 187 0.49 -10.03 0.76
CA LEU A 187 1.34 -10.86 1.60
C LEU A 187 0.64 -12.20 1.85
N ASN A 188 1.26 -13.30 1.41
CA ASN A 188 0.64 -14.63 1.40
C ASN A 188 0.20 -15.10 2.80
N ASP A 189 1.11 -15.03 3.77
CA ASP A 189 0.84 -15.48 5.14
C ASP A 189 0.27 -14.36 6.00
N HIS A 190 -0.84 -13.73 5.54
CA HIS A 190 -1.51 -12.67 6.26
C HIS A 190 -3.03 -12.71 6.03
N PRO A 191 -3.88 -12.44 7.03
CA PRO A 191 -5.32 -12.41 6.85
C PRO A 191 -5.77 -11.48 5.71
N TYR A 192 -5.22 -10.26 5.69
CA TYR A 192 -5.40 -9.29 4.62
C TYR A 192 -4.29 -8.24 4.67
N TYR A 193 -3.29 -8.34 3.83
CA TYR A 193 -2.24 -7.32 3.67
C TYR A 193 -2.12 -7.05 2.18
N VAL A 194 -2.86 -6.06 1.73
CA VAL A 194 -3.05 -5.75 0.32
C VAL A 194 -2.63 -4.32 0.04
N GLY A 195 -1.97 -4.12 -1.08
CA GLY A 195 -1.70 -2.78 -1.60
C GLY A 195 -2.18 -2.66 -3.05
N THR A 196 -2.67 -1.49 -3.42
CA THR A 196 -3.03 -1.14 -4.79
C THR A 196 -2.32 0.13 -5.21
N GLN A 197 -1.64 0.12 -6.37
CA GLN A 197 -1.03 1.33 -6.91
C GLN A 197 -2.08 2.28 -7.51
N TYR A 198 -3.19 1.73 -7.95
CA TYR A 198 -4.36 2.48 -8.38
C TYR A 198 -5.23 2.95 -7.20
N HIS A 199 -6.22 3.77 -7.52
CA HIS A 199 -7.12 4.41 -6.57
C HIS A 199 -8.53 3.79 -6.62
N PRO A 200 -8.80 2.71 -5.84
CA PRO A 200 -10.09 2.01 -5.87
C PRO A 200 -11.25 2.87 -5.35
N GLU A 201 -10.98 3.93 -4.58
CA GLU A 201 -12.01 4.85 -4.10
C GLU A 201 -12.79 5.54 -5.22
N PHE A 202 -12.19 5.75 -6.39
CA PHE A 202 -12.89 6.36 -7.52
C PHE A 202 -14.08 5.55 -8.05
N LYS A 203 -14.06 4.24 -7.83
CA LYS A 203 -15.14 3.33 -8.25
C LYS A 203 -16.03 2.86 -7.09
N SER A 204 -15.69 3.22 -5.86
CA SER A 204 -16.51 2.90 -4.69
C SER A 204 -17.78 3.74 -4.66
N ARG A 205 -18.92 3.13 -4.30
CA ARG A 205 -20.23 3.77 -4.22
C ARG A 205 -21.00 3.28 -2.99
N PRO A 206 -21.94 4.05 -2.44
CA PRO A 206 -22.87 3.56 -1.42
C PRO A 206 -23.55 2.26 -1.88
N GLY A 207 -23.54 1.25 -1.03
CA GLY A 207 -24.10 -0.07 -1.35
C GLY A 207 -23.27 -0.94 -2.30
N LYS A 208 -22.23 -0.40 -2.93
CA LYS A 208 -21.28 -1.12 -3.79
C LYS A 208 -19.84 -0.67 -3.51
N PRO A 209 -19.27 -1.03 -2.35
CA PRO A 209 -17.90 -0.68 -2.01
C PRO A 209 -16.94 -1.30 -3.03
N SER A 210 -15.85 -0.59 -3.32
CA SER A 210 -14.78 -1.17 -4.15
C SER A 210 -14.16 -2.38 -3.44
N PRO A 211 -13.82 -3.46 -4.19
CA PRO A 211 -13.36 -4.72 -3.63
C PRO A 211 -12.21 -4.63 -2.62
N PRO A 212 -11.17 -3.79 -2.79
CA PRO A 212 -10.12 -3.68 -1.79
C PRO A 212 -10.61 -3.17 -0.42
N PHE A 213 -11.53 -2.20 -0.40
CA PHE A 213 -12.13 -1.73 0.86
C PHE A 213 -13.05 -2.77 1.48
N LEU A 214 -13.82 -3.49 0.65
CA LEU A 214 -14.65 -4.58 1.14
C LEU A 214 -13.81 -5.66 1.82
N GLY A 215 -12.69 -6.04 1.21
CA GLY A 215 -11.75 -7.02 1.76
C GLY A 215 -11.18 -6.59 3.11
N LEU A 216 -10.72 -5.33 3.23
CA LEU A 216 -10.26 -4.79 4.52
C LEU A 216 -11.35 -4.91 5.59
N LEU A 217 -12.57 -4.49 5.29
CA LEU A 217 -13.69 -4.55 6.24
C LEU A 217 -14.11 -5.98 6.59
N MET A 218 -14.04 -6.91 5.63
CA MET A 218 -14.31 -8.33 5.89
C MET A 218 -13.27 -8.91 6.85
N ALA A 219 -12.00 -8.72 6.56
CA ALA A 219 -10.91 -9.19 7.39
C ALA A 219 -10.94 -8.57 8.81
N ALA A 220 -11.16 -7.25 8.90
CA ALA A 220 -11.32 -6.54 10.17
C ALA A 220 -12.52 -7.04 11.00
N ALA A 221 -13.54 -7.59 10.33
CA ALA A 221 -14.68 -8.23 11.00
C ALA A 221 -14.46 -9.72 11.28
N GLY A 222 -13.24 -10.26 11.08
CA GLY A 222 -12.91 -11.67 11.29
C GLY A 222 -13.57 -12.62 10.28
N LYS A 223 -13.86 -12.14 9.06
CA LYS A 223 -14.43 -12.95 7.99
C LYS A 223 -13.36 -13.42 7.02
N GLU A 224 -13.49 -14.63 6.55
CA GLU A 224 -12.68 -15.18 5.44
C GLU A 224 -12.98 -14.46 4.12
N ILE A 225 -11.93 -14.37 3.26
CA ILE A 225 -11.95 -13.73 1.95
C ILE A 225 -11.64 -14.76 0.87
#